data_c1c1ae70c52dd9efc50f8bbb8e768566
#
_entry.id   c1c1ae70c52dd9efc50f8bbb8e768566
#
_cell.length_a   1.000
_cell.length_b   1.000
_cell.length_c   1.000
_cell.angle_alpha   90.00
_cell.angle_beta   90.00
_cell.angle_gamma   90.00
#
_symmetry.space_group_name_H-M   'P 1'
#
loop_
_entity.id
_entity.type
_entity.pdbx_description
1 polymer ?
#
loop_
_entity_poly.entity_id
_entity_poly.type
_entity_poly.pdbx_seq_one_letter_code
_entity_poly.pdbx_strand_id
1 'polypeptide(L)'
;TALPIFQVTALAHGNVNVYMLPDRDAPEGTEGELLEYSLALACPEHGHSIDDLQPRDFSFNAPYGACPECDGLGFKKTVDAEALIEDPSKSIADGVFGSLFGNSNYYPQIFAAVCKHFKVGTDTPWEDLPPRVRRAFLDGLGDTKISVDYQKLDGRRSQWDTKFSGVRNILYERYTETTNENTKARLEKYIR
;
A
#
# COMPACT_ATOMS: atom_id res chain seq x y z
N THR A 1 51.78 -3.82 16.66
CA THR A 1 51.16 -5.09 17.08
C THR A 1 49.75 -5.08 16.48
N ALA A 2 49.54 -5.93 15.44
CA ALA A 2 48.21 -6.06 14.86
C ALA A 2 47.24 -6.66 15.92
N LEU A 3 46.15 -5.97 16.22
CA LEU A 3 45.08 -6.55 17.02
C LEU A 3 44.49 -7.75 16.27
N PRO A 4 44.23 -8.89 16.94
CA PRO A 4 43.57 -10.00 16.27
C PRO A 4 42.18 -9.55 15.78
N ILE A 5 41.80 -10.01 14.59
CA ILE A 5 40.55 -9.65 13.92
C ILE A 5 39.36 -9.78 14.85
N PHE A 6 39.31 -10.80 15.71
CA PHE A 6 38.25 -10.97 16.72
C PHE A 6 38.10 -9.81 17.71
N GLN A 7 39.19 -9.14 18.10
CA GLN A 7 39.11 -8.02 19.01
C GLN A 7 38.58 -6.77 18.29
N VAL A 8 38.95 -6.60 17.02
CA VAL A 8 38.47 -5.48 16.22
C VAL A 8 36.96 -5.62 15.90
N THR A 9 36.51 -6.82 15.53
CA THR A 9 35.10 -7.10 15.27
C THR A 9 34.23 -6.94 16.52
N ALA A 10 34.72 -7.34 17.69
CA ALA A 10 34.01 -7.16 18.97
C ALA A 10 33.86 -5.65 19.34
N LEU A 11 34.92 -4.86 19.11
CA LEU A 11 34.88 -3.41 19.35
C LEU A 11 33.98 -2.67 18.36
N ALA A 12 33.85 -3.17 17.13
CA ALA A 12 33.07 -2.58 16.05
C ALA A 12 31.62 -3.14 15.97
N HIS A 13 31.12 -3.75 17.04
CA HIS A 13 29.77 -4.35 17.07
C HIS A 13 29.48 -5.29 15.89
N GLY A 14 30.50 -6.02 15.45
CA GLY A 14 30.36 -7.05 14.43
C GLY A 14 30.66 -6.62 12.99
N ASN A 15 30.86 -5.34 12.71
CA ASN A 15 31.17 -4.86 11.36
C ASN A 15 32.59 -4.29 11.31
N VAL A 16 33.38 -4.71 10.30
CA VAL A 16 34.77 -4.25 10.11
C VAL A 16 35.02 -3.96 8.64
N ASN A 17 35.53 -2.78 8.38
CA ASN A 17 36.00 -2.37 7.07
C ASN A 17 37.52 -2.43 7.05
N VAL A 18 38.06 -3.19 6.09
CA VAL A 18 39.52 -3.32 5.89
C VAL A 18 39.89 -2.67 4.57
N TYR A 19 40.68 -1.63 4.63
CA TYR A 19 41.21 -1.00 3.43
C TYR A 19 42.56 -1.59 3.10
N MET A 20 42.64 -2.33 1.98
CA MET A 20 43.88 -2.88 1.46
C MET A 20 44.61 -1.82 0.66
N LEU A 21 45.81 -1.46 1.13
CA LEU A 21 46.65 -0.54 0.38
C LEU A 21 47.21 -1.24 -0.87
N PRO A 22 47.36 -0.51 -1.98
CA PRO A 22 48.00 -1.09 -3.17
C PRO A 22 49.44 -1.52 -2.86
N ASP A 23 49.93 -2.49 -3.63
CA ASP A 23 51.33 -2.95 -3.51
C ASP A 23 52.30 -1.77 -3.67
N ARG A 24 53.45 -1.87 -2.99
CA ARG A 24 54.50 -0.83 -3.05
C ARG A 24 55.01 -0.55 -4.44
N ASP A 25 54.91 -1.55 -5.34
CA ASP A 25 55.34 -1.48 -6.73
C ASP A 25 54.19 -1.12 -7.71
N ALA A 26 53.00 -0.82 -7.17
CA ALA A 26 51.85 -0.43 -7.99
C ALA A 26 52.07 0.97 -8.63
N PRO A 27 51.55 1.22 -9.84
CA PRO A 27 51.63 2.51 -10.51
C PRO A 27 51.07 3.63 -9.62
N GLU A 28 51.70 4.82 -9.73
CA GLU A 28 51.26 5.99 -8.98
C GLU A 28 49.79 6.33 -9.34
N GLY A 29 48.91 6.41 -8.32
CA GLY A 29 47.45 6.64 -8.50
C GLY A 29 46.61 5.34 -8.46
N THR A 30 47.18 4.17 -8.18
CA THR A 30 46.42 2.95 -7.95
C THR A 30 45.65 3.09 -6.62
N GLU A 31 44.33 3.00 -6.67
CA GLU A 31 43.47 3.01 -5.47
C GLU A 31 43.54 1.65 -4.76
N GLY A 32 43.47 1.68 -3.43
CA GLY A 32 43.35 0.47 -2.63
C GLY A 32 41.96 -0.11 -2.66
N GLU A 33 41.80 -1.30 -2.18
CA GLU A 33 40.53 -2.06 -2.15
C GLU A 33 39.93 -1.99 -0.74
N LEU A 34 38.63 -1.62 -0.66
CA LEU A 34 37.83 -1.63 0.57
C LEU A 34 37.13 -2.98 0.69
N LEU A 35 37.49 -3.77 1.71
CA LEU A 35 36.83 -5.02 2.03
C LEU A 35 35.95 -4.82 3.27
N GLU A 36 34.66 -5.13 3.14
CA GLU A 36 33.70 -5.05 4.23
C GLU A 36 33.43 -6.45 4.80
N TYR A 37 33.67 -6.62 6.09
CA TYR A 37 33.41 -7.85 6.83
C TYR A 37 32.33 -7.62 7.87
N SER A 38 31.38 -8.55 7.97
CA SER A 38 30.36 -8.56 8.99
C SER A 38 30.28 -9.93 9.65
N LEU A 39 30.12 -9.95 10.97
CA LEU A 39 29.78 -11.17 11.71
C LEU A 39 28.27 -11.49 11.62
N ALA A 40 27.46 -10.52 11.22
CA ALA A 40 26.05 -10.75 10.90
C ALA A 40 25.92 -11.46 9.54
N LEU A 41 24.77 -12.10 9.31
CA LEU A 41 24.43 -12.71 8.03
C LEU A 41 24.20 -11.60 6.98
N ALA A 42 25.31 -11.10 6.41
CA ALA A 42 25.26 -10.03 5.41
C ALA A 42 25.64 -10.57 4.02
N CYS A 43 24.92 -10.14 3.01
CA CYS A 43 25.26 -10.41 1.62
C CYS A 43 26.29 -9.38 1.14
N PRO A 44 27.53 -9.77 0.77
CA PRO A 44 28.55 -8.80 0.36
C PRO A 44 28.23 -8.11 -0.97
N GLU A 45 27.41 -8.73 -1.83
CA GLU A 45 27.08 -8.18 -3.15
C GLU A 45 25.92 -7.16 -3.10
N HIS A 46 24.97 -7.34 -2.17
CA HIS A 46 23.73 -6.57 -2.14
C HIS A 46 23.58 -5.68 -0.89
N GLY A 47 24.50 -5.74 0.06
CA GLY A 47 24.47 -4.95 1.29
C GLY A 47 23.31 -5.28 2.24
N HIS A 48 22.54 -6.34 1.98
CA HIS A 48 21.48 -6.80 2.87
C HIS A 48 22.07 -7.57 4.04
N SER A 49 21.73 -7.17 5.26
CA SER A 49 22.05 -7.91 6.48
C SER A 49 20.78 -8.50 7.09
N ILE A 50 20.91 -9.71 7.63
CA ILE A 50 19.86 -10.37 8.41
C ILE A 50 20.34 -10.43 9.85
N ASP A 51 19.53 -9.95 10.78
CA ASP A 51 19.81 -10.06 12.21
C ASP A 51 19.84 -11.54 12.63
N ASP A 52 20.45 -11.82 13.79
CA ASP A 52 20.48 -13.17 14.36
C ASP A 52 19.07 -13.71 14.51
N LEU A 53 18.77 -14.77 13.76
CA LEU A 53 17.46 -15.41 13.75
C LEU A 53 17.15 -16.04 15.10
N GLN A 54 16.10 -15.59 15.73
CA GLN A 54 15.60 -16.12 17.00
C GLN A 54 14.38 -17.03 16.73
N PRO A 55 14.10 -18.04 17.56
CA PRO A 55 12.92 -18.90 17.42
C PRO A 55 11.60 -18.13 17.29
N ARG A 56 11.51 -16.93 17.89
CA ARG A 56 10.35 -16.03 17.81
C ARG A 56 10.10 -15.47 16.42
N ASP A 57 11.15 -15.37 15.57
CA ASP A 57 11.05 -14.82 14.22
C ASP A 57 10.35 -15.80 13.25
N PHE A 58 10.25 -17.07 13.67
CA PHE A 58 9.53 -18.13 12.94
C PHE A 58 8.11 -18.38 13.51
N SER A 59 7.72 -17.65 14.53
CA SER A 59 6.41 -17.82 15.17
C SER A 59 5.39 -16.90 14.50
N PHE A 60 4.41 -17.48 13.80
CA PHE A 60 3.29 -16.72 13.21
C PHE A 60 2.38 -16.04 14.27
N ASN A 61 2.49 -16.45 15.53
CA ASN A 61 1.74 -15.87 16.65
C ASN A 61 2.54 -14.81 17.44
N ALA A 62 3.72 -14.45 16.97
CA ALA A 62 4.57 -13.42 17.56
C ALA A 62 4.73 -12.25 16.56
N PRO A 63 4.71 -10.98 17.02
CA PRO A 63 4.80 -9.82 16.14
C PRO A 63 6.00 -9.82 15.20
N TYR A 64 7.11 -10.46 15.60
CA TYR A 64 8.34 -10.55 14.82
C TYR A 64 8.29 -11.54 13.66
N GLY A 65 7.52 -12.64 13.81
CA GLY A 65 7.41 -13.71 12.80
C GLY A 65 6.05 -13.72 12.11
N ALA A 66 5.09 -12.92 12.57
CA ALA A 66 3.79 -12.82 11.94
C ALA A 66 3.89 -12.14 10.56
N CYS A 67 3.10 -12.62 9.64
CA CYS A 67 2.97 -11.97 8.32
C CYS A 67 2.38 -10.56 8.50
N PRO A 68 3.04 -9.48 8.00
CA PRO A 68 2.55 -8.11 8.16
C PRO A 68 1.22 -7.83 7.45
N GLU A 69 0.81 -8.71 6.52
CA GLU A 69 -0.44 -8.59 5.77
C GLU A 69 -1.65 -9.17 6.51
N CYS A 70 -1.44 -10.24 7.30
CA CYS A 70 -2.54 -10.96 7.97
C CYS A 70 -2.33 -11.16 9.46
N ASP A 71 -1.27 -10.56 10.05
CA ASP A 71 -0.92 -10.71 11.48
C ASP A 71 -0.86 -12.17 11.95
N GLY A 72 -0.44 -13.07 11.05
CA GLY A 72 -0.36 -14.51 11.33
C GLY A 72 -1.65 -15.29 11.17
N LEU A 73 -2.76 -14.65 10.79
CA LEU A 73 -4.07 -15.29 10.64
C LEU A 73 -4.18 -16.20 9.42
N GLY A 74 -3.31 -16.06 8.42
CA GLY A 74 -3.32 -16.85 7.18
C GLY A 74 -4.37 -16.40 6.15
N PHE A 75 -5.22 -15.43 6.49
CA PHE A 75 -6.21 -14.83 5.60
C PHE A 75 -6.30 -13.33 5.85
N LYS A 76 -6.72 -12.59 4.82
CA LYS A 76 -6.96 -11.15 4.89
C LYS A 76 -8.40 -10.86 4.53
N LYS A 77 -9.08 -10.11 5.37
CA LYS A 77 -10.43 -9.63 5.05
C LYS A 77 -10.36 -8.66 3.88
N THR A 78 -11.16 -8.87 2.87
CA THR A 78 -11.26 -7.99 1.70
C THR A 78 -12.71 -7.64 1.40
N VAL A 79 -12.93 -6.53 0.70
CA VAL A 79 -14.25 -6.16 0.24
C VAL A 79 -14.60 -6.95 -1.01
N ASP A 80 -15.73 -7.65 -0.97
CA ASP A 80 -16.25 -8.41 -2.11
C ASP A 80 -16.83 -7.47 -3.16
N ALA A 81 -16.24 -7.47 -4.35
CA ALA A 81 -16.69 -6.63 -5.46
C ALA A 81 -18.07 -7.02 -6.00
N GLU A 82 -18.41 -8.30 -5.97
CA GLU A 82 -19.70 -8.79 -6.47
C GLU A 82 -20.81 -8.37 -5.53
N ALA A 83 -20.57 -8.43 -4.23
CA ALA A 83 -21.52 -7.98 -3.21
C ALA A 83 -21.78 -6.46 -3.26
N LEU A 84 -20.80 -5.67 -3.77
CA LEU A 84 -20.96 -4.22 -3.90
C LEU A 84 -21.96 -3.79 -4.98
N ILE A 85 -22.15 -4.62 -6.00
CA ILE A 85 -22.96 -4.32 -7.16
C ILE A 85 -24.23 -5.18 -7.11
N GLU A 86 -25.22 -4.71 -6.35
CA GLU A 86 -26.49 -5.42 -6.18
C GLU A 86 -27.29 -5.46 -7.50
N ASP A 87 -27.20 -4.39 -8.28
CA ASP A 87 -27.95 -4.23 -9.53
C ASP A 87 -27.03 -3.62 -10.61
N PRO A 88 -26.47 -4.43 -11.51
CA PRO A 88 -25.57 -3.96 -12.55
C PRO A 88 -26.24 -3.13 -13.65
N SER A 89 -27.57 -3.12 -13.74
CA SER A 89 -28.30 -2.26 -14.67
C SER A 89 -28.33 -0.79 -14.22
N LYS A 90 -28.02 -0.52 -12.94
CA LYS A 90 -27.91 0.85 -12.43
C LYS A 90 -26.61 1.52 -12.86
N SER A 91 -26.73 2.81 -13.10
CA SER A 91 -25.58 3.66 -13.38
C SER A 91 -24.93 4.22 -12.09
N ILE A 92 -23.83 4.93 -12.24
CA ILE A 92 -23.20 5.69 -11.15
C ILE A 92 -24.18 6.79 -10.63
N ALA A 93 -24.88 7.45 -11.56
CA ALA A 93 -25.87 8.48 -11.21
C ALA A 93 -27.09 7.89 -10.49
N ASP A 94 -27.50 6.67 -10.85
CA ASP A 94 -28.60 5.95 -10.19
C ASP A 94 -28.19 5.29 -8.87
N GLY A 95 -26.92 5.43 -8.49
CA GLY A 95 -26.41 4.92 -7.23
C GLY A 95 -26.17 3.42 -7.22
N VAL A 96 -25.44 2.89 -8.22
CA VAL A 96 -25.07 1.46 -8.31
C VAL A 96 -24.41 0.92 -7.03
N PHE A 97 -23.71 1.75 -6.27
CA PHE A 97 -23.14 1.40 -4.95
C PHE A 97 -24.14 1.54 -3.78
N GLY A 98 -25.43 1.73 -4.08
CA GLY A 98 -26.50 1.80 -3.10
C GLY A 98 -26.25 2.87 -2.02
N SER A 99 -26.72 2.57 -0.80
CA SER A 99 -26.60 3.47 0.36
C SER A 99 -25.23 3.40 1.07
N LEU A 100 -24.24 2.74 0.49
CA LEU A 100 -22.93 2.52 1.12
C LEU A 100 -22.20 3.82 1.48
N PHE A 101 -22.37 4.84 0.64
CA PHE A 101 -21.73 6.14 0.84
C PHE A 101 -22.64 7.17 1.55
N GLY A 102 -23.84 6.75 1.99
CA GLY A 102 -24.80 7.60 2.68
C GLY A 102 -25.35 8.71 1.79
N ASN A 103 -25.95 9.73 2.41
CA ASN A 103 -26.54 10.88 1.71
C ASN A 103 -25.53 12.03 1.51
N SER A 104 -24.24 11.73 1.54
CA SER A 104 -23.20 12.74 1.32
C SER A 104 -23.14 13.13 -0.16
N ASN A 105 -23.10 14.43 -0.43
CA ASN A 105 -22.89 14.97 -1.78
C ASN A 105 -21.40 14.83 -2.25
N TYR A 106 -20.53 14.34 -1.39
CA TYR A 106 -19.09 14.22 -1.67
C TYR A 106 -18.77 13.11 -2.66
N TYR A 107 -19.20 11.88 -2.36
CA TYR A 107 -18.84 10.71 -3.19
C TYR A 107 -19.41 10.75 -4.61
N PRO A 108 -20.67 11.18 -4.83
CA PRO A 108 -21.20 11.33 -6.20
C PRO A 108 -20.33 12.25 -7.06
N GLN A 109 -19.78 13.32 -6.50
CA GLN A 109 -18.90 14.24 -7.24
C GLN A 109 -17.51 13.65 -7.52
N ILE A 110 -16.96 12.86 -6.59
CA ILE A 110 -15.74 12.08 -6.84
C ILE A 110 -15.98 11.07 -7.97
N PHE A 111 -17.08 10.33 -7.92
CA PHE A 111 -17.41 9.35 -8.95
C PHE A 111 -17.64 10.01 -10.32
N ALA A 112 -18.27 11.17 -10.35
CA ALA A 112 -18.40 11.95 -11.58
C ALA A 112 -17.03 12.38 -12.13
N ALA A 113 -16.08 12.73 -11.27
CA ALA A 113 -14.72 13.05 -11.69
C ALA A 113 -13.98 11.82 -12.27
N VAL A 114 -14.22 10.61 -11.72
CA VAL A 114 -13.70 9.37 -12.29
C VAL A 114 -14.30 9.12 -13.67
N CYS A 115 -15.64 9.26 -13.83
CA CYS A 115 -16.30 9.15 -15.14
C CYS A 115 -15.71 10.14 -16.16
N LYS A 116 -15.53 11.40 -15.75
CA LYS A 116 -14.93 12.46 -16.59
C LYS A 116 -13.51 12.08 -17.03
N HIS A 117 -12.69 11.52 -16.13
CA HIS A 117 -11.34 11.07 -16.44
C HIS A 117 -11.31 10.01 -17.55
N PHE A 118 -12.26 9.07 -17.53
CA PHE A 118 -12.39 8.02 -18.55
C PHE A 118 -13.25 8.41 -19.73
N LYS A 119 -13.82 9.62 -19.74
CA LYS A 119 -14.74 10.11 -20.80
C LYS A 119 -15.96 9.22 -20.97
N VAL A 120 -16.52 8.71 -19.89
CA VAL A 120 -17.76 7.92 -19.84
C VAL A 120 -18.87 8.75 -19.18
N GLY A 121 -20.13 8.49 -19.54
CA GLY A 121 -21.28 9.12 -18.89
C GLY A 121 -21.49 8.57 -17.47
N THR A 122 -21.98 9.40 -16.58
CA THR A 122 -22.40 8.98 -15.22
C THR A 122 -23.69 8.17 -15.23
N ASP A 123 -24.46 8.27 -16.30
CA ASP A 123 -25.71 7.58 -16.60
C ASP A 123 -25.55 6.23 -17.30
N THR A 124 -24.30 5.87 -17.65
CA THR A 124 -23.99 4.57 -18.27
C THR A 124 -24.22 3.46 -17.25
N PRO A 125 -25.01 2.40 -17.57
CA PRO A 125 -25.18 1.24 -16.70
C PRO A 125 -23.84 0.61 -16.34
N TRP A 126 -23.73 0.06 -15.13
CA TRP A 126 -22.49 -0.57 -14.66
C TRP A 126 -22.04 -1.71 -15.57
N GLU A 127 -22.96 -2.51 -16.05
CA GLU A 127 -22.67 -3.64 -16.94
C GLU A 127 -22.11 -3.21 -18.30
N ASP A 128 -22.49 -2.01 -18.78
CA ASP A 128 -22.03 -1.44 -20.05
C ASP A 128 -20.71 -0.67 -19.92
N LEU A 129 -20.26 -0.41 -18.69
CA LEU A 129 -18.96 0.24 -18.48
C LEU A 129 -17.81 -0.66 -18.93
N PRO A 130 -16.81 -0.11 -19.64
CA PRO A 130 -15.61 -0.87 -20.01
C PRO A 130 -14.95 -1.52 -18.78
N PRO A 131 -14.40 -2.74 -18.89
CA PRO A 131 -13.78 -3.44 -17.74
C PRO A 131 -12.69 -2.62 -17.03
N ARG A 132 -11.96 -1.80 -17.79
CA ARG A 132 -10.95 -0.86 -17.23
C ARG A 132 -11.58 0.16 -16.29
N VAL A 133 -12.74 0.71 -16.66
CA VAL A 133 -13.46 1.70 -15.86
C VAL A 133 -14.02 1.06 -14.60
N ARG A 134 -14.66 -0.11 -14.73
CA ARG A 134 -15.16 -0.87 -13.58
C ARG A 134 -14.06 -1.19 -12.58
N ARG A 135 -12.89 -1.64 -13.06
CA ARG A 135 -11.73 -1.91 -12.21
C ARG A 135 -11.24 -0.64 -11.51
N ALA A 136 -11.18 0.49 -12.23
CA ALA A 136 -10.77 1.76 -11.64
C ALA A 136 -11.73 2.23 -10.54
N PHE A 137 -13.04 2.00 -10.67
CA PHE A 137 -14.00 2.27 -9.59
C PHE A 137 -13.77 1.36 -8.38
N LEU A 138 -13.52 0.08 -8.59
CA LEU A 138 -13.36 -0.89 -7.51
C LEU A 138 -12.01 -0.73 -6.79
N ASP A 139 -10.92 -0.68 -7.54
CA ASP A 139 -9.55 -0.80 -7.01
C ASP A 139 -8.78 0.54 -6.99
N GLY A 140 -9.38 1.60 -7.59
CA GLY A 140 -8.77 2.92 -7.64
C GLY A 140 -7.91 3.17 -8.89
N LEU A 141 -7.23 4.32 -8.87
CA LEU A 141 -6.42 4.84 -9.98
C LEU A 141 -4.91 4.85 -9.66
N GLY A 142 -4.51 4.23 -8.55
CA GLY A 142 -3.13 4.26 -8.08
C GLY A 142 -2.65 5.69 -7.84
N ASP A 143 -1.53 6.06 -8.44
CA ASP A 143 -0.96 7.40 -8.28
C ASP A 143 -1.57 8.48 -9.17
N THR A 144 -2.48 8.10 -10.06
CA THR A 144 -3.15 9.06 -10.94
C THR A 144 -4.08 9.98 -10.16
N LYS A 145 -3.87 11.29 -10.29
CA LYS A 145 -4.75 12.30 -9.71
C LYS A 145 -5.90 12.63 -10.67
N ILE A 146 -7.07 12.80 -10.12
CA ILE A 146 -8.26 13.28 -10.83
C ILE A 146 -8.64 14.66 -10.30
N SER A 147 -9.10 15.54 -11.19
CA SER A 147 -9.59 16.86 -10.82
C SER A 147 -11.06 16.78 -10.48
N VAL A 148 -11.39 17.16 -9.26
CA VAL A 148 -12.76 17.14 -8.73
C VAL A 148 -13.33 18.55 -8.70
N ASP A 149 -14.42 18.75 -9.41
CA ASP A 149 -15.22 19.98 -9.38
C ASP A 149 -16.31 19.80 -8.31
N TYR A 150 -16.06 20.29 -7.09
CA TYR A 150 -16.96 20.10 -5.96
C TYR A 150 -17.88 21.31 -5.77
N GLN A 151 -19.16 21.06 -5.75
CA GLN A 151 -20.17 22.05 -5.41
C GLN A 151 -20.76 21.77 -4.03
N LYS A 152 -20.54 22.69 -3.11
CA LYS A 152 -21.16 22.65 -1.78
C LYS A 152 -22.66 22.91 -1.85
N LEU A 153 -23.40 22.48 -0.83
CA LEU A 153 -24.84 22.74 -0.71
C LEU A 153 -25.18 24.25 -0.65
N ASP A 154 -24.22 25.09 -0.22
CA ASP A 154 -24.33 26.55 -0.20
C ASP A 154 -24.05 27.24 -1.55
N GLY A 155 -23.81 26.43 -2.62
CA GLY A 155 -23.54 26.91 -3.97
C GLY A 155 -22.06 27.25 -4.24
N ARG A 156 -21.20 27.27 -3.23
CA ARG A 156 -19.77 27.51 -3.43
C ARG A 156 -19.13 26.36 -4.20
N ARG A 157 -18.25 26.70 -5.14
CA ARG A 157 -17.48 25.73 -5.93
C ARG A 157 -16.05 25.73 -5.47
N SER A 158 -15.46 24.55 -5.43
CA SER A 158 -14.02 24.35 -5.21
C SER A 158 -13.52 23.28 -6.15
N GLN A 159 -12.31 23.44 -6.61
CA GLN A 159 -11.64 22.47 -7.48
C GLN A 159 -10.32 22.05 -6.84
N TRP A 160 -10.06 20.76 -6.82
CA TRP A 160 -8.78 20.22 -6.37
C TRP A 160 -8.46 18.90 -7.04
N ASP A 161 -7.20 18.55 -7.03
CA ASP A 161 -6.74 17.26 -7.52
C ASP A 161 -6.61 16.28 -6.36
N THR A 162 -7.15 15.08 -6.53
CA THR A 162 -7.07 14.02 -5.53
C THR A 162 -6.78 12.67 -6.17
N LYS A 163 -6.21 11.74 -5.37
CA LYS A 163 -6.11 10.34 -5.74
C LYS A 163 -7.41 9.64 -5.35
N PHE A 164 -7.88 8.76 -6.21
CA PHE A 164 -9.04 7.92 -5.92
C PHE A 164 -8.57 6.51 -5.57
N SER A 165 -8.73 6.12 -4.33
CA SER A 165 -8.27 4.83 -3.80
C SER A 165 -9.15 3.65 -4.19
N GLY A 166 -10.34 3.90 -4.76
CA GLY A 166 -11.29 2.85 -5.12
C GLY A 166 -12.32 2.57 -4.02
N VAL A 167 -13.49 2.09 -4.45
CA VAL A 167 -14.63 1.81 -3.56
C VAL A 167 -14.27 0.76 -2.51
N ARG A 168 -13.51 -0.27 -2.88
CA ARG A 168 -13.08 -1.32 -1.96
C ARG A 168 -12.25 -0.76 -0.80
N ASN A 169 -11.23 0.02 -1.12
CA ASN A 169 -10.34 0.60 -0.11
C ASN A 169 -11.09 1.58 0.79
N ILE A 170 -11.92 2.45 0.22
CA ILE A 170 -12.73 3.40 0.99
C ILE A 170 -13.66 2.67 1.97
N LEU A 171 -14.28 1.57 1.56
CA LEU A 171 -15.19 0.81 2.43
C LEU A 171 -14.42 0.02 3.48
N TYR A 172 -13.25 -0.52 3.13
CA TYR A 172 -12.40 -1.23 4.07
C TYR A 172 -11.86 -0.28 5.16
N GLU A 173 -11.37 0.89 4.80
CA GLU A 173 -10.96 1.95 5.72
C GLU A 173 -12.11 2.34 6.65
N ARG A 174 -13.30 2.58 6.09
CA ARG A 174 -14.49 2.89 6.91
C ARG A 174 -14.88 1.75 7.84
N TYR A 175 -14.73 0.50 7.44
CA TYR A 175 -15.00 -0.66 8.28
C TYR A 175 -14.02 -0.77 9.44
N THR A 176 -12.75 -0.49 9.19
CA THR A 176 -11.69 -0.58 10.21
C THR A 176 -11.69 0.62 11.17
N GLU A 177 -12.02 1.81 10.69
CA GLU A 177 -11.97 3.05 11.46
C GLU A 177 -13.27 3.35 12.22
N THR A 178 -14.40 2.76 11.79
CA THR A 178 -15.68 3.09 12.43
C THR A 178 -15.79 2.50 13.83
N THR A 179 -16.17 3.35 14.78
CA THR A 179 -16.53 2.95 16.15
C THR A 179 -18.03 2.67 16.30
N ASN A 180 -18.84 2.96 15.27
CA ASN A 180 -20.27 2.78 15.30
C ASN A 180 -20.65 1.36 14.87
N GLU A 181 -21.15 0.56 15.81
CA GLU A 181 -21.53 -0.84 15.61
C GLU A 181 -22.58 -1.05 14.50
N ASN A 182 -23.55 -0.14 14.36
CA ASN A 182 -24.56 -0.22 13.29
C ASN A 182 -23.92 -0.03 11.90
N THR A 183 -22.96 0.89 11.79
CA THR A 183 -22.24 1.12 10.55
C THR A 183 -21.36 -0.08 10.25
N LYS A 184 -20.67 -0.62 11.25
CA LYS A 184 -19.81 -1.80 11.11
C LYS A 184 -20.59 -3.02 10.65
N ALA A 185 -21.70 -3.35 11.31
CA ALA A 185 -22.58 -4.45 10.93
C ALA A 185 -23.14 -4.33 9.50
N ARG A 186 -23.41 -3.09 9.05
CA ARG A 186 -23.87 -2.83 7.69
C ARG A 186 -22.75 -3.07 6.66
N LEU A 187 -21.52 -2.69 6.96
CA LEU A 187 -20.37 -2.87 6.07
C LEU A 187 -19.87 -4.31 6.07
N GLU A 188 -20.05 -5.04 7.18
CA GLU A 188 -19.59 -6.42 7.33
C GLU A 188 -20.18 -7.38 6.28
N LYS A 189 -21.37 -7.07 5.74
CA LYS A 189 -21.99 -7.83 4.65
C LYS A 189 -21.16 -7.89 3.37
N TYR A 190 -20.27 -6.93 3.18
CA TYR A 190 -19.42 -6.78 2.01
C TYR A 190 -17.98 -7.22 2.26
N ILE A 191 -17.67 -7.71 3.47
CA ILE A 191 -16.34 -8.16 3.88
C ILE A 191 -16.30 -9.70 3.85
N ARG A 192 -15.31 -10.23 3.18
CA ARG A 192 -15.01 -11.67 3.13
C ARG A 192 -13.58 -11.96 3.55
#